data_8b42776eeb162ddeede11d15409294bc
#
_entry.id   8b42776eeb162ddeede11d15409294bc
#
_cell.length_a   1.000
_cell.length_b   1.000
_cell.length_c   1.000
_cell.angle_alpha   90.00
_cell.angle_beta   90.00
_cell.angle_gamma   90.00
#
_symmetry.space_group_name_H-M   'P 1'
#
loop_
_entity.id
_entity.type
_entity.pdbx_description
1 polymer ?
#
loop_
_entity_poly.entity_id
_entity_poly.type
_entity_poly.pdbx_seq_one_letter_code
_entity_poly.pdbx_strand_id
1 'polypeptide(L)'
;METSCIFVVDRLFPPYSQLYLHHDRERAALWCYLNPDRPCSTQTLLGELRDVQVRTRKLCHDSPASTEELQYLVFASANPAVFSFGGDLELFVQLIETRDRDRLYDYGRDCIEFVYQNWSGLESMSLTTISLVQGMALGGGFEGALSTHVLIAEENAQLGFPEVLFNMFPGMGAYSLLTRRIEPWRAERLMRSANQYRARELHDMGVVDVLAPDGEGVHAVNDFIRQRRHTRHGQLAIQRVRQRVNPLTRAELLDVIEIWVDTALGLSARDLRFMSQIHGAQRRYNGVEEKAGTWMPPAANPQPGLTLWQDERAKRVGLPLRPAALASVPSANVQEIELEKVRPLTVA
;
A
#
# COMPACT_ATOMS: atom_id res chain seq x y z
N MET A 1 -23.84 22.06 22.82
CA MET A 1 -22.78 22.55 21.94
C MET A 1 -21.98 21.36 21.38
N GLU A 2 -22.64 20.25 21.00
CA GLU A 2 -21.99 18.99 20.53
C GLU A 2 -22.11 18.75 19.02
N THR A 3 -22.69 19.70 18.27
CA THR A 3 -23.04 19.42 16.86
C THR A 3 -22.01 19.96 15.85
N SER A 4 -20.90 20.58 16.30
CA SER A 4 -20.03 21.35 15.41
C SER A 4 -18.86 20.54 14.80
N CYS A 5 -18.44 19.41 15.39
CA CYS A 5 -17.23 18.69 14.96
C CYS A 5 -17.48 17.52 14.01
N ILE A 6 -18.71 17.05 13.86
CA ILE A 6 -19.07 15.91 13.00
C ILE A 6 -18.74 16.16 11.52
N PHE A 7 -18.64 17.42 11.10
CA PHE A 7 -18.63 17.83 9.70
C PHE A 7 -17.25 18.11 9.09
N VAL A 8 -16.14 18.01 9.85
CA VAL A 8 -14.86 18.51 9.33
C VAL A 8 -14.22 17.54 8.36
N VAL A 9 -14.14 16.24 8.69
CA VAL A 9 -13.48 15.26 7.80
C VAL A 9 -14.33 14.99 6.57
N ASP A 10 -15.64 14.77 6.71
CA ASP A 10 -16.55 14.50 5.57
C ASP A 10 -16.67 15.70 4.60
N ARG A 11 -16.39 16.93 5.07
CA ARG A 11 -16.35 18.13 4.22
C ARG A 11 -14.97 18.38 3.61
N LEU A 12 -13.91 17.82 4.18
CA LEU A 12 -12.54 18.09 3.73
C LEU A 12 -12.09 17.15 2.62
N PHE A 13 -12.66 15.95 2.54
CA PHE A 13 -12.30 14.97 1.53
C PHE A 13 -13.44 14.84 0.52
N PRO A 14 -13.16 14.99 -0.79
CA PRO A 14 -14.15 14.70 -1.83
C PRO A 14 -14.40 13.18 -1.88
N PRO A 15 -15.48 12.73 -2.53
CA PRO A 15 -15.64 11.33 -2.85
C PRO A 15 -14.52 10.90 -3.82
N TYR A 16 -13.80 9.83 -3.47
CA TYR A 16 -12.77 9.23 -4.30
C TYR A 16 -13.35 8.04 -5.09
N SER A 17 -12.77 7.76 -6.24
CA SER A 17 -13.17 6.64 -7.09
C SER A 17 -12.49 5.34 -6.72
N GLN A 18 -11.25 5.43 -6.20
CA GLN A 18 -10.38 4.30 -5.92
C GLN A 18 -9.95 4.19 -4.44
N LEU A 19 -10.55 5.00 -3.58
CA LEU A 19 -10.27 5.01 -2.14
C LEU A 19 -11.58 5.07 -1.34
N TYR A 20 -11.57 4.41 -0.15
CA TYR A 20 -12.53 4.66 0.91
C TYR A 20 -11.83 5.27 2.11
N LEU A 21 -12.39 6.33 2.67
CA LEU A 21 -11.90 6.92 3.91
C LEU A 21 -12.85 6.62 5.06
N HIS A 22 -12.27 6.26 6.20
CA HIS A 22 -12.99 6.09 7.45
C HIS A 22 -12.26 6.82 8.58
N HIS A 23 -12.94 7.74 9.26
CA HIS A 23 -12.39 8.47 10.39
C HIS A 23 -12.82 7.82 11.72
N ASP A 24 -11.89 7.12 12.35
CA ASP A 24 -12.03 6.59 13.71
C ASP A 24 -11.65 7.67 14.71
N ARG A 25 -12.66 8.38 15.24
CA ARG A 25 -12.48 9.48 16.18
C ARG A 25 -11.97 9.02 17.54
N GLU A 26 -12.42 7.86 18.00
CA GLU A 26 -12.01 7.32 19.29
C GLU A 26 -10.50 7.08 19.34
N ARG A 27 -9.94 6.69 18.20
CA ARG A 27 -8.51 6.39 18.04
C ARG A 27 -7.72 7.48 17.35
N ALA A 28 -8.39 8.60 16.99
CA ALA A 28 -7.78 9.70 16.23
C ALA A 28 -7.05 9.19 14.96
N ALA A 29 -7.67 8.26 14.25
CA ALA A 29 -7.11 7.57 13.09
C ALA A 29 -7.95 7.81 11.84
N LEU A 30 -7.30 8.21 10.74
CA LEU A 30 -7.89 8.22 9.41
C LEU A 30 -7.45 6.93 8.69
N TRP A 31 -8.40 6.09 8.36
CA TRP A 31 -8.22 4.90 7.55
C TRP A 31 -8.42 5.25 6.08
N CYS A 32 -7.46 4.89 5.26
CA CYS A 32 -7.49 5.01 3.81
C CYS A 32 -7.43 3.60 3.20
N TYR A 33 -8.58 3.11 2.75
CA TYR A 33 -8.69 1.80 2.12
C TYR A 33 -8.52 1.93 0.61
N LEU A 34 -7.51 1.25 0.07
CA LEU A 34 -7.28 1.14 -1.37
C LEU A 34 -8.40 0.28 -1.98
N ASN A 35 -9.06 0.80 -3.01
CA ASN A 35 -10.13 0.11 -3.74
C ASN A 35 -10.07 0.41 -5.24
N PRO A 36 -8.90 0.23 -5.90
CA PRO A 36 -8.80 0.45 -7.34
C PRO A 36 -9.51 -0.64 -8.13
N ASP A 37 -9.94 -0.31 -9.35
CA ASP A 37 -10.53 -1.29 -10.29
C ASP A 37 -9.51 -2.38 -10.69
N ARG A 38 -8.23 -2.03 -10.69
CA ARG A 38 -7.08 -2.94 -10.82
C ARG A 38 -6.19 -2.77 -9.61
N PRO A 39 -5.73 -3.84 -8.92
CA PRO A 39 -4.95 -3.73 -7.68
C PRO A 39 -3.51 -3.28 -7.94
N CYS A 40 -3.34 -2.20 -8.68
CA CYS A 40 -2.07 -1.56 -8.98
C CYS A 40 -2.16 -0.03 -8.81
N SER A 41 -1.02 0.62 -8.76
CA SER A 41 -0.89 2.07 -8.60
C SER A 41 -1.20 2.80 -9.90
N THR A 42 -2.50 2.90 -10.26
CA THR A 42 -2.93 3.70 -11.40
C THR A 42 -2.64 5.18 -11.18
N GLN A 43 -2.55 5.97 -12.25
CA GLN A 43 -2.39 7.44 -12.13
C GLN A 43 -3.54 8.07 -11.33
N THR A 44 -4.78 7.55 -11.47
CA THR A 44 -5.93 8.01 -10.69
C THR A 44 -5.73 7.72 -9.19
N LEU A 45 -5.34 6.48 -8.84
CA LEU A 45 -5.08 6.12 -7.44
C LEU A 45 -3.97 6.98 -6.83
N LEU A 46 -2.86 7.20 -7.55
CA LEU A 46 -1.76 8.05 -7.09
C LEU A 46 -2.21 9.49 -6.87
N GLY A 47 -3.03 10.04 -7.78
CA GLY A 47 -3.62 11.38 -7.62
C GLY A 47 -4.54 11.49 -6.40
N GLU A 48 -5.40 10.50 -6.18
CA GLU A 48 -6.29 10.46 -5.02
C GLU A 48 -5.52 10.29 -3.70
N LEU A 49 -4.51 9.41 -3.66
CA LEU A 49 -3.62 9.25 -2.50
C LEU A 49 -2.89 10.54 -2.15
N ARG A 50 -2.37 11.23 -3.16
CA ARG A 50 -1.73 12.54 -2.98
C ARG A 50 -2.70 13.57 -2.41
N ASP A 51 -3.93 13.64 -2.91
CA ASP A 51 -4.95 14.56 -2.36
C ASP A 51 -5.28 14.23 -0.90
N VAL A 52 -5.41 12.95 -0.55
CA VAL A 52 -5.57 12.50 0.86
C VAL A 52 -4.40 12.98 1.72
N GLN A 53 -3.17 12.79 1.26
CA GLN A 53 -1.98 13.22 2.02
C GLN A 53 -1.94 14.75 2.21
N VAL A 54 -2.21 15.52 1.16
CA VAL A 54 -2.23 16.99 1.21
C VAL A 54 -3.29 17.49 2.18
N ARG A 55 -4.51 16.95 2.13
CA ARG A 55 -5.60 17.36 3.02
C ARG A 55 -5.35 16.92 4.46
N THR A 56 -4.83 15.71 4.67
CA THR A 56 -4.44 15.22 6.00
C THR A 56 -3.34 16.08 6.61
N ARG A 57 -2.32 16.43 5.83
CA ARG A 57 -1.26 17.36 6.26
C ARG A 57 -1.84 18.70 6.69
N LYS A 58 -2.75 19.26 5.91
CA LYS A 58 -3.44 20.53 6.24
C LYS A 58 -4.20 20.44 7.56
N LEU A 59 -4.94 19.33 7.79
CA LEU A 59 -5.60 19.07 9.06
C LEU A 59 -4.65 19.07 10.25
N CYS A 60 -3.48 18.43 10.11
CA CYS A 60 -2.48 18.37 11.17
C CYS A 60 -1.84 19.73 11.48
N HIS A 61 -1.79 20.65 10.50
CA HIS A 61 -1.18 21.97 10.67
C HIS A 61 -2.16 23.05 11.12
N ASP A 62 -3.42 23.00 10.63
CA ASP A 62 -4.41 24.04 10.86
C ASP A 62 -5.18 23.90 12.20
N SER A 63 -4.99 22.79 12.92
CA SER A 63 -5.65 22.51 14.20
C SER A 63 -4.65 22.57 15.38
N PRO A 64 -4.25 23.77 15.84
CA PRO A 64 -3.39 23.86 17.01
C PRO A 64 -4.18 23.47 18.27
N ALA A 65 -3.77 22.38 18.90
CA ALA A 65 -4.18 21.99 20.26
C ALA A 65 -5.68 21.70 20.51
N SER A 66 -6.46 21.32 19.52
CA SER A 66 -7.78 20.75 19.80
C SER A 66 -7.65 19.27 20.20
N THR A 67 -8.49 18.83 21.13
CA THR A 67 -8.55 17.45 21.66
C THR A 67 -8.89 16.39 20.59
N GLU A 68 -9.10 16.80 19.33
CA GLU A 68 -9.47 15.98 18.18
C GLU A 68 -8.39 15.93 17.09
N GLU A 69 -7.12 16.13 17.43
CA GLU A 69 -6.01 16.09 16.49
C GLU A 69 -5.85 14.69 15.90
N LEU A 70 -5.83 14.59 14.56
CA LEU A 70 -5.53 13.36 13.86
C LEU A 70 -4.10 12.86 14.21
N GLN A 71 -3.99 11.63 14.68
CA GLN A 71 -2.74 11.07 15.19
C GLN A 71 -2.20 9.96 14.32
N TYR A 72 -3.05 9.27 13.59
CA TYR A 72 -2.70 8.13 12.76
C TYR A 72 -3.33 8.25 11.38
N LEU A 73 -2.54 7.92 10.34
CA LEU A 73 -3.02 7.68 8.99
C LEU A 73 -2.73 6.23 8.65
N VAL A 74 -3.79 5.44 8.43
CA VAL A 74 -3.70 4.00 8.21
C VAL A 74 -4.04 3.68 6.76
N PHE A 75 -3.12 3.05 6.04
CA PHE A 75 -3.36 2.51 4.70
C PHE A 75 -3.66 1.01 4.78
N ALA A 76 -4.78 0.60 4.22
CA ALA A 76 -5.21 -0.78 4.11
C ALA A 76 -5.82 -1.02 2.73
N SER A 77 -6.15 -2.26 2.40
CA SER A 77 -6.91 -2.56 1.18
C SER A 77 -8.37 -2.89 1.52
N ALA A 78 -9.29 -2.47 0.66
CA ALA A 78 -10.68 -2.92 0.71
C ALA A 78 -10.81 -4.39 0.31
N ASN A 79 -9.80 -4.93 -0.40
CA ASN A 79 -9.67 -6.34 -0.70
C ASN A 79 -8.62 -6.98 0.22
N PRO A 80 -9.00 -7.79 1.22
CA PRO A 80 -8.05 -8.39 2.16
C PRO A 80 -7.09 -9.38 1.50
N ALA A 81 -7.41 -9.93 0.32
CA ALA A 81 -6.52 -10.85 -0.38
C ALA A 81 -5.36 -10.13 -1.10
N VAL A 82 -5.54 -8.84 -1.46
CA VAL A 82 -4.52 -8.07 -2.19
C VAL A 82 -4.43 -6.66 -1.62
N PHE A 83 -3.26 -6.33 -1.09
CA PHE A 83 -2.93 -4.95 -0.74
C PHE A 83 -2.65 -4.13 -2.00
N SER A 84 -1.66 -4.56 -2.81
CA SER A 84 -1.36 -3.98 -4.13
C SER A 84 -0.34 -4.86 -4.87
N PHE A 85 -0.48 -4.95 -6.19
CA PHE A 85 0.51 -5.58 -7.07
C PHE A 85 1.57 -4.60 -7.61
N GLY A 86 1.58 -3.37 -7.11
CA GLY A 86 2.60 -2.38 -7.45
C GLY A 86 2.27 -1.53 -8.66
N GLY A 87 3.25 -1.30 -9.53
CA GLY A 87 3.13 -0.38 -10.66
C GLY A 87 2.12 -0.80 -11.72
N ASP A 88 1.65 0.16 -12.50
CA ASP A 88 0.79 -0.09 -13.67
C ASP A 88 1.63 -0.60 -14.85
N LEU A 89 1.79 -1.95 -14.91
CA LEU A 89 2.62 -2.60 -15.92
C LEU A 89 2.11 -2.38 -17.35
N GLU A 90 0.81 -2.19 -17.54
CA GLU A 90 0.24 -1.86 -18.87
C GLU A 90 0.73 -0.50 -19.34
N LEU A 91 0.67 0.49 -18.46
CA LEU A 91 1.19 1.83 -18.73
C LEU A 91 2.70 1.78 -18.99
N PHE A 92 3.46 1.00 -18.20
CA PHE A 92 4.92 0.89 -18.38
C PHE A 92 5.27 0.33 -19.76
N VAL A 93 4.64 -0.78 -20.18
CA VAL A 93 4.87 -1.35 -21.50
C VAL A 93 4.63 -0.30 -22.58
N GLN A 94 3.51 0.41 -22.54
CA GLN A 94 3.18 1.46 -23.50
C GLN A 94 4.24 2.58 -23.53
N LEU A 95 4.65 3.09 -22.37
CA LEU A 95 5.61 4.19 -22.28
C LEU A 95 7.02 3.77 -22.72
N ILE A 96 7.41 2.53 -22.43
CA ILE A 96 8.71 1.99 -22.84
C ILE A 96 8.74 1.76 -24.34
N GLU A 97 7.69 1.18 -24.93
CA GLU A 97 7.59 0.98 -26.39
C GLU A 97 7.62 2.29 -27.16
N THR A 98 6.96 3.33 -26.64
CA THR A 98 6.98 4.68 -27.22
C THR A 98 8.21 5.50 -26.83
N ARG A 99 9.09 4.95 -25.97
CA ARG A 99 10.27 5.62 -25.42
C ARG A 99 9.97 6.96 -24.73
N ASP A 100 8.81 7.06 -24.10
CA ASP A 100 8.34 8.27 -23.42
C ASP A 100 8.98 8.38 -22.02
N ARG A 101 10.23 8.88 -22.03
CA ARG A 101 11.05 9.05 -20.81
C ARG A 101 10.36 9.96 -19.80
N ASP A 102 9.82 11.07 -20.27
CA ASP A 102 9.28 12.11 -19.40
C ASP A 102 8.07 11.59 -18.61
N ARG A 103 7.16 10.88 -19.26
CA ARG A 103 6.00 10.29 -18.59
C ARG A 103 6.37 9.12 -17.67
N LEU A 104 7.40 8.33 -18.01
CA LEU A 104 7.92 7.32 -17.07
C LEU A 104 8.48 7.97 -15.81
N TYR A 105 9.26 9.04 -15.98
CA TYR A 105 9.81 9.81 -14.86
C TYR A 105 8.71 10.46 -14.01
N ASP A 106 7.72 11.09 -14.64
CA ASP A 106 6.60 11.72 -13.95
C ASP A 106 5.80 10.72 -13.12
N TYR A 107 5.55 9.52 -13.67
CA TYR A 107 4.91 8.45 -12.91
C TYR A 107 5.76 8.02 -11.70
N GLY A 108 7.06 7.80 -11.91
CA GLY A 108 7.99 7.46 -10.83
C GLY A 108 8.02 8.55 -9.74
N ARG A 109 8.09 9.81 -10.15
CA ARG A 109 8.05 10.97 -9.23
C ARG A 109 6.77 10.99 -8.38
N ASP A 110 5.60 10.71 -8.97
CA ASP A 110 4.34 10.68 -8.23
C ASP A 110 4.32 9.53 -7.21
N CYS A 111 4.89 8.37 -7.54
CA CYS A 111 5.10 7.28 -6.59
C CYS A 111 6.05 7.69 -5.45
N ILE A 112 7.17 8.34 -5.78
CA ILE A 112 8.15 8.81 -4.78
C ILE A 112 7.54 9.84 -3.84
N GLU A 113 6.72 10.76 -4.35
CA GLU A 113 6.05 11.74 -3.48
C GLU A 113 5.16 11.04 -2.47
N PHE A 114 4.37 10.04 -2.88
CA PHE A 114 3.57 9.22 -1.95
C PHE A 114 4.44 8.53 -0.89
N VAL A 115 5.52 7.89 -1.31
CA VAL A 115 6.47 7.18 -0.42
C VAL A 115 7.12 8.14 0.58
N TYR A 116 7.63 9.28 0.09
CA TYR A 116 8.29 10.26 0.93
C TYR A 116 7.34 10.90 1.95
N GLN A 117 6.13 11.24 1.55
CA GLN A 117 5.13 11.80 2.45
C GLN A 117 4.81 10.82 3.58
N ASN A 118 4.63 9.53 3.28
CA ASN A 118 4.41 8.52 4.32
C ASN A 118 5.58 8.40 5.29
N TRP A 119 6.82 8.34 4.76
CA TRP A 119 8.03 8.25 5.56
C TRP A 119 8.21 9.46 6.48
N SER A 120 7.93 10.66 5.98
CA SER A 120 8.06 11.91 6.74
C SER A 120 6.90 12.17 7.70
N GLY A 121 5.86 11.32 7.74
CA GLY A 121 4.64 11.57 8.48
C GLY A 121 3.89 12.79 7.98
N LEU A 122 3.86 12.98 6.66
CA LEU A 122 3.33 14.17 5.97
C LEU A 122 4.00 15.47 6.42
N GLU A 123 5.28 15.38 6.80
CA GLU A 123 6.04 16.49 7.40
C GLU A 123 5.41 17.05 8.68
N SER A 124 4.52 16.25 9.33
CA SER A 124 3.90 16.57 10.60
C SER A 124 4.67 15.93 11.75
N MET A 125 4.84 16.68 12.83
CA MET A 125 5.53 16.19 14.04
C MET A 125 4.63 15.30 14.93
N SER A 126 3.35 15.25 14.63
CA SER A 126 2.34 14.56 15.45
C SER A 126 1.70 13.35 14.77
N LEU A 127 1.98 13.10 13.48
CA LEU A 127 1.34 12.02 12.74
C LEU A 127 2.21 10.77 12.66
N THR A 128 1.60 9.61 12.89
CA THR A 128 2.19 8.30 12.64
C THR A 128 1.44 7.63 11.48
N THR A 129 2.17 7.23 10.45
CA THR A 129 1.62 6.47 9.31
C THR A 129 1.74 4.97 9.56
N ILE A 130 0.72 4.20 9.20
CA ILE A 130 0.64 2.75 9.39
C ILE A 130 0.19 2.12 8.07
N SER A 131 0.81 1.01 7.66
CA SER A 131 0.27 0.13 6.63
C SER A 131 -0.21 -1.18 7.26
N LEU A 132 -1.41 -1.61 6.89
CA LEU A 132 -1.95 -2.92 7.21
C LEU A 132 -1.98 -3.77 5.93
N VAL A 133 -1.19 -4.83 5.90
CA VAL A 133 -1.12 -5.79 4.81
C VAL A 133 -1.74 -7.11 5.25
N GLN A 134 -2.89 -7.47 4.66
CA GLN A 134 -3.63 -8.69 4.99
C GLN A 134 -3.42 -9.80 3.94
N GLY A 135 -3.06 -9.43 2.72
CA GLY A 135 -2.84 -10.34 1.61
C GLY A 135 -1.56 -10.03 0.84
N MET A 136 -1.63 -10.04 -0.50
CA MET A 136 -0.45 -9.83 -1.34
C MET A 136 -0.07 -8.35 -1.46
N ALA A 137 1.21 -8.04 -1.22
CA ALA A 137 1.83 -6.75 -1.50
C ALA A 137 3.11 -6.97 -2.30
N LEU A 138 3.07 -6.70 -3.61
CA LEU A 138 4.17 -7.00 -4.52
C LEU A 138 4.74 -5.74 -5.17
N GLY A 139 6.05 -5.73 -5.40
CA GLY A 139 6.74 -4.64 -6.06
C GLY A 139 6.46 -3.28 -5.41
N GLY A 140 6.03 -2.31 -6.21
CA GLY A 140 5.62 -0.99 -5.71
C GLY A 140 4.55 -1.01 -4.62
N GLY A 141 3.74 -2.06 -4.53
CA GLY A 141 2.79 -2.27 -3.44
C GLY A 141 3.49 -2.54 -2.11
N PHE A 142 4.55 -3.35 -2.13
CA PHE A 142 5.38 -3.58 -0.96
C PHE A 142 6.21 -2.34 -0.61
N GLU A 143 6.74 -1.61 -1.61
CA GLU A 143 7.45 -0.33 -1.39
C GLU A 143 6.52 0.69 -0.72
N GLY A 144 5.28 0.80 -1.17
CA GLY A 144 4.26 1.65 -0.54
C GLY A 144 3.98 1.25 0.92
N ALA A 145 3.86 -0.04 1.21
CA ALA A 145 3.68 -0.53 2.57
C ALA A 145 4.91 -0.24 3.46
N LEU A 146 6.13 -0.42 2.95
CA LEU A 146 7.39 -0.13 3.66
C LEU A 146 7.58 1.36 3.97
N SER A 147 6.94 2.24 3.20
CA SER A 147 7.11 3.70 3.35
C SER A 147 6.52 4.26 4.63
N THR A 148 5.63 3.54 5.30
CA THR A 148 5.00 3.99 6.54
C THR A 148 5.91 3.80 7.75
N HIS A 149 5.60 4.51 8.85
CA HIS A 149 6.36 4.39 10.08
C HIS A 149 6.25 3.01 10.71
N VAL A 150 5.10 2.34 10.51
CA VAL A 150 4.79 1.02 11.06
C VAL A 150 4.15 0.16 9.98
N LEU A 151 4.72 -1.01 9.75
CA LEU A 151 4.16 -2.04 8.88
C LEU A 151 3.58 -3.16 9.73
N ILE A 152 2.26 -3.28 9.72
CA ILE A 152 1.51 -4.37 10.36
C ILE A 152 1.07 -5.33 9.25
N ALA A 153 1.28 -6.63 9.43
CA ALA A 153 0.86 -7.62 8.45
C ALA A 153 0.27 -8.86 9.11
N GLU A 154 -0.71 -9.48 8.45
CA GLU A 154 -1.23 -10.79 8.83
C GLU A 154 -0.23 -11.89 8.47
N GLU A 155 -0.15 -12.96 9.28
CA GLU A 155 0.91 -13.97 9.23
C GLU A 155 1.15 -14.58 7.86
N ASN A 156 0.08 -14.87 7.12
CA ASN A 156 0.13 -15.48 5.81
C ASN A 156 0.14 -14.48 4.64
N ALA A 157 0.14 -13.17 4.91
CA ALA A 157 0.32 -12.17 3.88
C ALA A 157 1.63 -12.40 3.11
N GLN A 158 1.59 -12.22 1.79
CA GLN A 158 2.72 -12.47 0.89
C GLN A 158 3.30 -11.15 0.40
N LEU A 159 4.57 -10.89 0.68
CA LEU A 159 5.24 -9.66 0.26
C LEU A 159 6.53 -10.00 -0.50
N GLY A 160 6.85 -9.24 -1.55
CA GLY A 160 8.05 -9.51 -2.34
C GLY A 160 8.25 -8.56 -3.51
N PHE A 161 9.39 -8.72 -4.19
CA PHE A 161 9.80 -7.89 -5.31
C PHE A 161 9.99 -8.75 -6.56
N PRO A 162 9.00 -8.81 -7.48
CA PRO A 162 9.11 -9.63 -8.69
C PRO A 162 9.86 -8.96 -9.85
N GLU A 163 10.32 -7.71 -9.70
CA GLU A 163 10.82 -6.85 -10.78
C GLU A 163 11.97 -7.48 -11.56
N VAL A 164 12.87 -8.21 -10.89
CA VAL A 164 14.01 -8.85 -11.56
C VAL A 164 13.60 -9.94 -12.54
N LEU A 165 12.38 -10.50 -12.42
CA LEU A 165 11.87 -11.49 -13.38
C LEU A 165 11.67 -10.91 -14.77
N PHE A 166 11.42 -9.61 -14.88
CA PHE A 166 11.32 -8.87 -16.14
C PHE A 166 12.45 -7.87 -16.32
N ASN A 167 13.63 -8.20 -15.77
CA ASN A 167 14.88 -7.46 -15.93
C ASN A 167 14.82 -6.00 -15.45
N MET A 168 13.99 -5.74 -14.43
CA MET A 168 13.89 -4.48 -13.71
C MET A 168 14.33 -4.63 -12.25
N PHE A 169 14.27 -3.56 -11.50
CA PHE A 169 14.43 -3.58 -10.05
C PHE A 169 13.33 -2.73 -9.39
N PRO A 170 13.02 -2.97 -8.11
CA PRO A 170 12.05 -2.16 -7.37
C PRO A 170 12.61 -0.77 -7.13
N GLY A 171 12.13 0.22 -7.90
CA GLY A 171 12.72 1.57 -7.99
C GLY A 171 12.00 2.63 -7.18
N MET A 172 10.87 2.30 -6.54
CA MET A 172 10.05 3.30 -5.83
C MET A 172 10.42 3.39 -4.33
N GLY A 173 11.70 3.11 -3.99
CA GLY A 173 12.24 3.29 -2.66
C GLY A 173 12.62 2.02 -1.92
N ALA A 174 12.50 0.82 -2.50
CA ALA A 174 12.78 -0.45 -1.83
C ALA A 174 14.16 -0.49 -1.17
N TYR A 175 15.22 -0.14 -1.91
CA TYR A 175 16.58 -0.14 -1.39
C TYR A 175 16.73 0.81 -0.20
N SER A 176 16.32 2.05 -0.38
CA SER A 176 16.38 3.10 0.64
C SER A 176 15.59 2.75 1.90
N LEU A 177 14.39 2.18 1.76
CA LEU A 177 13.51 1.84 2.89
C LEU A 177 14.00 0.59 3.63
N LEU A 178 14.39 -0.47 2.89
CA LEU A 178 14.87 -1.72 3.47
C LEU A 178 16.17 -1.53 4.23
N THR A 179 17.16 -0.81 3.66
CA THR A 179 18.46 -0.59 4.31
C THR A 179 18.38 0.28 5.56
N ARG A 180 17.23 0.94 5.78
CA ARG A 180 16.89 1.65 7.01
C ARG A 180 16.20 0.76 8.06
N ARG A 181 15.94 -0.52 7.74
CA ARG A 181 15.32 -1.52 8.62
C ARG A 181 16.23 -2.72 8.87
N ILE A 182 16.93 -3.19 7.83
CA ILE A 182 17.78 -4.38 7.84
C ILE A 182 19.13 -4.10 7.20
N GLU A 183 20.08 -5.03 7.34
CA GLU A 183 21.41 -4.90 6.74
C GLU A 183 21.33 -4.84 5.20
N PRO A 184 22.19 -4.04 4.54
CA PRO A 184 22.15 -3.85 3.08
C PRO A 184 22.20 -5.15 2.28
N TRP A 185 23.01 -6.13 2.68
CA TRP A 185 23.12 -7.40 1.99
C TRP A 185 21.83 -8.24 2.05
N ARG A 186 21.07 -8.11 3.17
CA ARG A 186 19.75 -8.76 3.30
C ARG A 186 18.73 -8.07 2.41
N ALA A 187 18.74 -6.75 2.38
CA ALA A 187 17.89 -5.95 1.49
C ALA A 187 18.12 -6.32 0.01
N GLU A 188 19.39 -6.39 -0.41
CA GLU A 188 19.73 -6.83 -1.78
C GLU A 188 19.27 -8.26 -2.07
N ARG A 189 19.43 -9.18 -1.13
CA ARG A 189 18.96 -10.57 -1.29
C ARG A 189 17.45 -10.63 -1.48
N LEU A 190 16.66 -9.86 -0.72
CA LEU A 190 15.21 -9.79 -0.90
C LEU A 190 14.85 -9.30 -2.31
N MET A 191 15.48 -8.22 -2.78
CA MET A 191 15.19 -7.64 -4.10
C MET A 191 15.64 -8.53 -5.27
N ARG A 192 16.78 -9.23 -5.12
CA ARG A 192 17.34 -10.07 -6.20
C ARG A 192 16.69 -11.44 -6.31
N SER A 193 16.05 -11.92 -5.25
CA SER A 193 15.51 -13.29 -5.22
C SER A 193 14.25 -13.49 -6.06
N ALA A 194 13.50 -12.43 -6.30
CA ALA A 194 12.12 -12.46 -6.82
C ALA A 194 11.14 -13.33 -5.99
N ASN A 195 11.55 -13.74 -4.80
CA ASN A 195 10.72 -14.58 -3.94
C ASN A 195 9.60 -13.74 -3.29
N GLN A 196 8.48 -14.40 -3.04
CA GLN A 196 7.47 -13.91 -2.12
C GLN A 196 7.77 -14.51 -0.75
N TYR A 197 7.73 -13.69 0.26
CA TYR A 197 7.96 -14.05 1.65
C TYR A 197 6.67 -13.90 2.44
N ARG A 198 6.42 -14.81 3.36
CA ARG A 198 5.33 -14.62 4.32
C ARG A 198 5.67 -13.48 5.28
N ALA A 199 4.65 -12.77 5.75
CA ALA A 199 4.85 -11.68 6.71
C ALA A 199 5.59 -12.14 7.97
N ARG A 200 5.38 -13.39 8.42
CA ARG A 200 6.13 -13.99 9.53
C ARG A 200 7.63 -14.02 9.27
N GLU A 201 8.05 -14.44 8.08
CA GLU A 201 9.48 -14.48 7.73
C GLU A 201 10.09 -13.07 7.72
N LEU A 202 9.33 -12.09 7.18
CA LEU A 202 9.75 -10.69 7.14
C LEU A 202 9.75 -10.04 8.53
N HIS A 203 8.87 -10.46 9.42
CA HIS A 203 8.89 -10.04 10.83
C HIS A 203 10.15 -10.55 11.53
N ASP A 204 10.50 -11.83 11.34
CA ASP A 204 11.72 -12.42 11.90
C ASP A 204 13.00 -11.76 11.36
N MET A 205 12.92 -11.19 10.14
CA MET A 205 14.01 -10.39 9.55
C MET A 205 14.03 -8.93 10.03
N GLY A 206 13.00 -8.44 10.73
CA GLY A 206 12.88 -7.04 11.17
C GLY A 206 12.30 -6.10 10.12
N VAL A 207 11.66 -6.62 9.06
CA VAL A 207 11.01 -5.81 8.01
C VAL A 207 9.58 -5.45 8.36
N VAL A 208 8.80 -6.41 8.86
CA VAL A 208 7.45 -6.22 9.41
C VAL A 208 7.55 -5.86 10.89
N ASP A 209 6.90 -4.79 11.32
CA ASP A 209 6.99 -4.29 12.70
C ASP A 209 6.05 -5.04 13.65
N VAL A 210 4.86 -5.42 13.18
CA VAL A 210 3.84 -6.12 13.97
C VAL A 210 3.22 -7.23 13.14
N LEU A 211 3.22 -8.44 13.70
CA LEU A 211 2.57 -9.59 13.11
C LEU A 211 1.19 -9.80 13.74
N ALA A 212 0.17 -9.96 12.91
CA ALA A 212 -1.20 -10.23 13.32
C ALA A 212 -1.63 -11.64 12.91
N PRO A 213 -2.46 -12.34 13.70
CA PRO A 213 -3.13 -13.54 13.20
C PRO A 213 -3.98 -13.22 11.97
N ASP A 214 -4.19 -14.20 11.09
CA ASP A 214 -4.99 -14.01 9.89
C ASP A 214 -6.44 -13.62 10.23
N GLY A 215 -6.95 -12.60 9.56
CA GLY A 215 -8.26 -12.01 9.82
C GLY A 215 -8.32 -11.03 10.99
N GLU A 216 -7.22 -10.87 11.76
CA GLU A 216 -7.15 -10.00 12.94
C GLU A 216 -6.37 -8.71 12.69
N GLY A 217 -6.01 -8.40 11.45
CA GLY A 217 -5.16 -7.26 11.12
C GLY A 217 -5.72 -5.92 11.60
N VAL A 218 -7.02 -5.68 11.44
CA VAL A 218 -7.69 -4.45 11.92
C VAL A 218 -7.64 -4.35 13.45
N HIS A 219 -7.85 -5.47 14.13
CA HIS A 219 -7.72 -5.53 15.60
C HIS A 219 -6.29 -5.24 16.03
N ALA A 220 -5.29 -5.78 15.33
CA ALA A 220 -3.88 -5.53 15.63
C ALA A 220 -3.51 -4.04 15.48
N VAL A 221 -4.02 -3.34 14.46
CA VAL A 221 -3.85 -1.87 14.33
C VAL A 221 -4.49 -1.14 15.50
N ASN A 222 -5.72 -1.49 15.87
CA ASN A 222 -6.43 -0.86 16.97
C ASN A 222 -5.71 -1.08 18.31
N ASP A 223 -5.21 -2.28 18.53
CA ASP A 223 -4.43 -2.63 19.73
C ASP A 223 -3.09 -1.90 19.78
N PHE A 224 -2.40 -1.79 18.63
CA PHE A 224 -1.19 -1.00 18.49
C PHE A 224 -1.41 0.47 18.90
N ILE A 225 -2.48 1.09 18.41
CA ILE A 225 -2.84 2.47 18.76
C ILE A 225 -3.17 2.59 20.25
N ARG A 226 -3.99 1.68 20.79
CA ARG A 226 -4.40 1.67 22.19
C ARG A 226 -3.21 1.53 23.16
N GLN A 227 -2.31 0.61 22.89
CA GLN A 227 -1.13 0.36 23.75
C GLN A 227 -0.18 1.56 23.77
N ARG A 228 -0.12 2.35 22.71
CA ARG A 228 0.78 3.51 22.59
C ARG A 228 0.19 4.82 23.11
N ARG A 229 -1.08 4.85 23.48
CA ARG A 229 -1.77 6.08 23.92
C ARG A 229 -1.01 6.84 24.99
N HIS A 230 -0.51 6.14 26.02
CA HIS A 230 0.19 6.75 27.16
C HIS A 230 1.68 7.00 26.88
N THR A 231 2.29 6.36 25.90
CA THR A 231 3.72 6.50 25.56
C THR A 231 3.95 7.30 24.28
N ARG A 232 2.88 7.84 23.68
CA ARG A 232 2.89 8.47 22.35
C ARG A 232 3.94 9.57 22.22
N HIS A 233 4.11 10.41 23.23
CA HIS A 233 5.11 11.48 23.23
C HIS A 233 6.54 10.94 23.01
N GLY A 234 6.92 9.91 23.77
CA GLY A 234 8.21 9.23 23.61
C GLY A 234 8.34 8.54 22.24
N GLN A 235 7.28 7.88 21.75
CA GLN A 235 7.28 7.23 20.45
C GLN A 235 7.49 8.24 19.30
N LEU A 236 6.83 9.39 19.33
CA LEU A 236 7.05 10.47 18.37
C LEU A 236 8.47 11.05 18.45
N ALA A 237 9.05 11.14 19.68
CA ALA A 237 10.43 11.56 19.83
C ALA A 237 11.39 10.57 19.17
N ILE A 238 11.22 9.26 19.36
CA ILE A 238 12.01 8.21 18.71
C ILE A 238 11.85 8.27 17.19
N GLN A 239 10.64 8.47 16.67
CA GLN A 239 10.37 8.62 15.23
C GLN A 239 11.18 9.80 14.64
N ARG A 240 11.18 10.96 15.32
CA ARG A 240 11.98 12.13 14.92
C ARG A 240 13.49 11.89 14.98
N VAL A 241 13.96 11.18 16.02
CA VAL A 241 15.38 10.79 16.13
C VAL A 241 15.78 9.90 14.97
N ARG A 242 14.96 8.89 14.63
CA ARG A 242 15.19 8.03 13.47
C ARG A 242 15.34 8.84 12.17
N GLN A 243 14.43 9.77 11.92
CA GLN A 243 14.48 10.64 10.74
C GLN A 243 15.72 11.56 10.74
N ARG A 244 16.20 11.97 11.92
CA ARG A 244 17.38 12.82 12.04
C ARG A 244 18.70 12.06 11.86
N VAL A 245 18.77 10.83 12.39
CA VAL A 245 19.99 10.00 12.38
C VAL A 245 20.15 9.24 11.05
N ASN A 246 19.02 8.80 10.48
CA ASN A 246 19.00 8.04 9.21
C ASN A 246 17.98 8.67 8.24
N PRO A 247 18.27 9.89 7.75
CA PRO A 247 17.33 10.63 6.91
C PRO A 247 17.11 9.95 5.58
N LEU A 248 15.87 10.02 5.08
CA LEU A 248 15.51 9.74 3.69
C LEU A 248 15.15 11.07 3.04
N THR A 249 15.75 11.37 1.89
CA THR A 249 15.50 12.61 1.16
C THR A 249 14.73 12.35 -0.14
N ARG A 250 13.96 13.34 -0.59
CA ARG A 250 13.36 13.30 -1.92
C ARG A 250 14.41 13.16 -3.01
N ALA A 251 15.55 13.85 -2.87
CA ALA A 251 16.64 13.78 -3.84
C ALA A 251 17.17 12.35 -4.00
N GLU A 252 17.47 11.64 -2.89
CA GLU A 252 17.90 10.23 -2.92
C GLU A 252 16.90 9.35 -3.71
N LEU A 253 15.62 9.52 -3.44
CA LEU A 253 14.59 8.73 -4.10
C LEU A 253 14.45 9.08 -5.60
N LEU A 254 14.55 10.37 -5.95
CA LEU A 254 14.49 10.83 -7.35
C LEU A 254 15.72 10.38 -8.15
N ASP A 255 16.91 10.38 -7.54
CA ASP A 255 18.12 9.84 -8.18
C ASP A 255 17.95 8.34 -8.52
N VAL A 256 17.27 7.57 -7.67
CA VAL A 256 16.93 6.16 -7.94
C VAL A 256 15.92 6.05 -9.10
N ILE A 257 14.95 6.97 -9.20
CA ILE A 257 14.01 7.00 -10.33
C ILE A 257 14.71 7.24 -11.67
N GLU A 258 15.73 8.09 -11.72
CA GLU A 258 16.52 8.27 -12.95
C GLU A 258 17.14 6.94 -13.40
N ILE A 259 17.74 6.19 -12.48
CA ILE A 259 18.30 4.86 -12.77
C ILE A 259 17.20 3.89 -13.22
N TRP A 260 16.01 3.95 -12.57
CA TRP A 260 14.89 3.10 -12.91
C TRP A 260 14.36 3.38 -14.32
N VAL A 261 14.22 4.66 -14.70
CA VAL A 261 13.78 5.08 -16.04
C VAL A 261 14.77 4.62 -17.11
N ASP A 262 16.07 4.84 -16.87
CA ASP A 262 17.12 4.40 -17.81
C ASP A 262 17.11 2.88 -17.99
N THR A 263 16.94 2.13 -16.90
CA THR A 263 16.82 0.67 -16.93
C THR A 263 15.59 0.25 -17.72
N ALA A 264 14.43 0.88 -17.48
CA ALA A 264 13.18 0.59 -18.18
C ALA A 264 13.30 0.81 -19.70
N LEU A 265 13.90 1.93 -20.12
CA LEU A 265 14.11 2.22 -21.54
C LEU A 265 15.13 1.31 -22.23
N GLY A 266 15.94 0.58 -21.44
CA GLY A 266 16.88 -0.45 -21.90
C GLY A 266 16.28 -1.83 -22.06
N LEU A 267 15.02 -2.06 -21.68
CA LEU A 267 14.38 -3.38 -21.73
C LEU A 267 14.24 -3.88 -23.17
N SER A 268 14.45 -5.20 -23.35
CA SER A 268 14.26 -5.88 -24.62
C SER A 268 12.77 -6.19 -24.88
N ALA A 269 12.44 -6.48 -26.14
CA ALA A 269 11.11 -6.96 -26.51
C ALA A 269 10.71 -8.26 -25.78
N ARG A 270 11.68 -9.07 -25.33
CA ARG A 270 11.43 -10.26 -24.51
C ARG A 270 10.95 -9.87 -23.11
N ASP A 271 11.63 -8.91 -22.49
CA ASP A 271 11.31 -8.44 -21.14
C ASP A 271 9.93 -7.80 -21.11
N LEU A 272 9.59 -6.98 -22.14
CA LEU A 272 8.27 -6.37 -22.28
C LEU A 272 7.16 -7.40 -22.48
N ARG A 273 7.39 -8.45 -23.28
CA ARG A 273 6.42 -9.56 -23.39
C ARG A 273 6.19 -10.26 -22.06
N PHE A 274 7.25 -10.48 -21.28
CA PHE A 274 7.13 -11.11 -19.97
C PHE A 274 6.37 -10.21 -18.98
N MET A 275 6.67 -8.91 -18.96
CA MET A 275 5.92 -7.91 -18.18
C MET A 275 4.42 -7.93 -18.54
N SER A 276 4.08 -7.99 -19.83
CA SER A 276 2.70 -8.08 -20.30
C SER A 276 2.00 -9.37 -19.85
N GLN A 277 2.73 -10.50 -19.76
CA GLN A 277 2.18 -11.75 -19.23
C GLN A 277 1.85 -11.66 -17.74
N ILE A 278 2.73 -11.04 -16.94
CA ILE A 278 2.49 -10.79 -15.52
C ILE A 278 1.25 -9.89 -15.36
N HIS A 279 1.16 -8.79 -16.11
CA HIS A 279 -0.03 -7.93 -16.12
C HIS A 279 -1.31 -8.72 -16.44
N GLY A 280 -1.28 -9.58 -17.45
CA GLY A 280 -2.42 -10.45 -17.79
C GLY A 280 -2.81 -11.40 -16.67
N ALA A 281 -1.86 -11.90 -15.88
CA ALA A 281 -2.12 -12.72 -14.70
C ALA A 281 -2.79 -11.90 -13.57
N GLN A 282 -2.30 -10.68 -13.31
CA GLN A 282 -2.90 -9.76 -12.34
C GLN A 282 -4.35 -9.41 -12.68
N ARG A 283 -4.67 -9.20 -13.96
CA ARG A 283 -6.06 -8.94 -14.42
C ARG A 283 -6.99 -10.13 -14.19
N ARG A 284 -6.51 -11.36 -14.41
CA ARG A 284 -7.32 -12.58 -14.16
C ARG A 284 -7.61 -12.78 -12.68
N TYR A 285 -6.72 -12.34 -11.81
CA TYR A 285 -6.93 -12.41 -10.37
C TYR A 285 -8.15 -11.59 -9.91
N ASN A 286 -8.38 -10.42 -10.51
CA ASN A 286 -9.58 -9.62 -10.22
C ASN A 286 -10.89 -10.30 -10.65
N GLY A 287 -10.89 -11.10 -11.72
CA GLY A 287 -12.09 -11.81 -12.22
C GLY A 287 -12.51 -13.02 -11.37
N VAL A 288 -11.65 -13.52 -10.50
CA VAL A 288 -11.98 -14.64 -9.58
C VAL A 288 -12.70 -14.13 -8.32
N GLU A 289 -12.51 -12.86 -7.96
CA GLU A 289 -13.02 -12.27 -6.71
C GLU A 289 -14.41 -11.62 -6.81
N GLU A 290 -15.02 -11.50 -8.00
CA GLU A 290 -16.45 -11.17 -8.10
C GLU A 290 -17.36 -12.13 -7.33
N LYS A 291 -16.81 -13.27 -6.84
CA LYS A 291 -17.53 -14.27 -6.02
C LYS A 291 -17.24 -14.19 -4.52
N ALA A 292 -16.25 -13.45 -4.08
CA ALA A 292 -16.01 -13.18 -2.66
C ALA A 292 -16.87 -11.96 -2.26
N GLY A 293 -17.80 -12.18 -1.32
CA GLY A 293 -18.80 -11.19 -0.92
C GLY A 293 -18.20 -9.83 -0.61
N THR A 294 -18.93 -8.79 -0.95
CA THR A 294 -18.62 -7.38 -0.69
C THR A 294 -18.08 -7.19 0.73
N TRP A 295 -16.76 -6.96 0.85
CA TRP A 295 -16.16 -6.54 2.09
C TRP A 295 -16.79 -5.20 2.52
N MET A 296 -17.28 -5.15 3.75
CA MET A 296 -17.74 -3.92 4.38
C MET A 296 -16.74 -3.56 5.47
N PRO A 297 -16.32 -2.30 5.61
CA PRO A 297 -15.53 -1.90 6.75
C PRO A 297 -16.25 -2.28 8.03
N PRO A 298 -15.55 -2.73 9.09
CA PRO A 298 -16.18 -3.05 10.36
C PRO A 298 -16.98 -1.84 10.81
N ALA A 299 -18.28 -2.06 11.05
CA ALA A 299 -19.24 -1.01 11.33
C ALA A 299 -18.86 -0.24 12.59
N ALA A 300 -18.27 0.94 12.39
CA ALA A 300 -18.57 2.03 13.27
C ALA A 300 -19.91 2.58 12.76
N ASN A 301 -20.93 2.62 13.60
CA ASN A 301 -22.28 3.12 13.41
C ASN A 301 -22.55 3.74 12.02
N PRO A 302 -23.48 3.24 11.19
CA PRO A 302 -23.65 3.67 9.80
C PRO A 302 -23.88 5.18 9.74
N GLN A 303 -22.91 5.89 9.19
CA GLN A 303 -23.05 7.31 8.89
C GLN A 303 -23.89 7.48 7.62
N PRO A 304 -24.88 8.39 7.58
CA PRO A 304 -25.84 8.50 6.46
C PRO A 304 -25.21 8.80 5.08
N GLY A 305 -23.99 9.31 5.03
CA GLY A 305 -23.29 9.64 3.78
C GLY A 305 -22.62 8.46 3.07
N LEU A 306 -22.09 7.48 3.81
CA LEU A 306 -21.46 6.30 3.24
C LEU A 306 -22.47 5.34 2.60
N THR A 307 -23.67 5.25 3.17
CA THR A 307 -24.77 4.40 2.65
C THR A 307 -25.22 4.86 1.27
N LEU A 308 -25.28 6.16 1.02
CA LEU A 308 -25.68 6.72 -0.28
C LEU A 308 -24.71 6.40 -1.40
N TRP A 309 -23.41 6.34 -1.10
CA TRP A 309 -22.39 6.07 -2.10
C TRP A 309 -22.30 4.57 -2.48
N GLN A 310 -22.53 3.68 -1.52
CA GLN A 310 -22.64 2.24 -1.77
C GLN A 310 -23.84 1.91 -2.66
N ASP A 311 -24.97 2.59 -2.46
CA ASP A 311 -26.18 2.42 -3.27
C ASP A 311 -25.97 2.91 -4.71
N GLU A 312 -25.22 3.98 -4.94
CA GLU A 312 -24.95 4.50 -6.28
C GLU A 312 -24.05 3.55 -7.10
N ARG A 313 -23.04 2.93 -6.48
CA ARG A 313 -22.17 1.96 -7.17
C ARG A 313 -22.89 0.62 -7.41
N ALA A 314 -23.65 0.13 -6.44
CA ALA A 314 -24.49 -1.06 -6.61
C ALA A 314 -25.51 -0.89 -7.74
N LYS A 315 -26.09 0.29 -7.88
CA LYS A 315 -27.00 0.64 -8.98
C LYS A 315 -26.31 0.69 -10.34
N ARG A 316 -25.03 1.14 -10.40
CA ARG A 316 -24.25 1.15 -11.66
C ARG A 316 -23.83 -0.23 -12.13
N VAL A 317 -23.67 -1.21 -11.21
CA VAL A 317 -23.16 -2.55 -11.52
C VAL A 317 -24.28 -3.60 -11.60
N GLY A 318 -25.53 -3.24 -11.33
CA GLY A 318 -26.72 -4.13 -11.52
C GLY A 318 -26.79 -5.33 -10.57
N LEU A 319 -26.18 -5.28 -9.38
CA LEU A 319 -26.15 -6.37 -8.40
C LEU A 319 -27.37 -6.36 -7.47
N PRO A 320 -28.03 -7.51 -7.21
CA PRO A 320 -29.17 -7.57 -6.30
C PRO A 320 -28.76 -7.56 -4.82
N LEU A 321 -29.35 -6.67 -4.05
CA LEU A 321 -29.24 -6.59 -2.60
C LEU A 321 -29.89 -7.81 -1.93
N ARG A 322 -29.10 -8.80 -1.45
CA ARG A 322 -29.57 -9.81 -0.49
C ARG A 322 -28.50 -10.08 0.57
N PRO A 323 -28.86 -10.16 1.86
CA PRO A 323 -27.93 -10.55 2.91
C PRO A 323 -27.70 -12.07 2.85
N ALA A 324 -26.44 -12.51 2.74
CA ALA A 324 -26.05 -13.89 2.83
C ALA A 324 -25.43 -14.20 4.20
N ALA A 325 -25.92 -15.25 4.82
CA ALA A 325 -25.46 -15.82 6.07
C ALA A 325 -24.04 -16.40 5.94
N LEU A 326 -23.25 -16.26 7.01
CA LEU A 326 -21.95 -16.87 7.20
C LEU A 326 -22.00 -18.40 6.99
N ALA A 327 -21.33 -18.89 5.96
CA ALA A 327 -21.01 -20.29 5.81
C ALA A 327 -19.50 -20.45 5.68
N SER A 328 -18.94 -21.28 6.55
CA SER A 328 -17.55 -21.71 6.60
C SER A 328 -17.08 -22.28 5.26
N VAL A 329 -16.00 -21.75 4.70
CA VAL A 329 -15.37 -22.29 3.49
C VAL A 329 -14.19 -23.17 3.88
N PRO A 330 -14.10 -24.42 3.35
CA PRO A 330 -12.95 -25.29 3.56
C PRO A 330 -11.72 -24.76 2.79
N SER A 331 -10.53 -24.90 3.38
CA SER A 331 -9.25 -24.61 2.76
C SER A 331 -9.09 -25.40 1.45
N ALA A 332 -9.13 -24.72 0.32
CA ALA A 332 -8.79 -25.31 -0.96
C ALA A 332 -7.28 -25.17 -1.20
N ASN A 333 -6.63 -26.31 -1.45
CA ASN A 333 -5.27 -26.46 -1.86
C ASN A 333 -4.90 -25.49 -3.00
N VAL A 334 -3.93 -24.62 -2.74
CA VAL A 334 -3.19 -23.93 -3.78
C VAL A 334 -2.28 -24.98 -4.43
N GLN A 335 -2.71 -25.55 -5.55
CA GLN A 335 -1.81 -26.33 -6.38
C GLN A 335 -0.76 -25.40 -6.96
N GLU A 336 0.49 -25.76 -6.70
CA GLU A 336 1.69 -25.22 -7.31
C GLU A 336 1.50 -25.10 -8.83
N ILE A 337 1.70 -23.90 -9.34
CA ILE A 337 1.97 -23.73 -10.77
C ILE A 337 3.38 -24.26 -10.97
N GLU A 338 3.49 -25.51 -11.41
CA GLU A 338 4.75 -26.08 -11.88
C GLU A 338 5.31 -25.19 -12.99
N LEU A 339 6.36 -24.46 -12.66
CA LEU A 339 7.29 -23.88 -13.65
C LEU A 339 8.06 -25.04 -14.28
N GLU A 340 7.60 -25.51 -15.43
CA GLU A 340 8.35 -26.45 -16.23
C GLU A 340 9.76 -25.93 -16.49
N LYS A 341 10.70 -26.61 -15.89
CA LYS A 341 12.13 -26.79 -16.17
C LYS A 341 12.77 -25.79 -17.15
N VAL A 342 13.35 -24.74 -16.61
CA VAL A 342 14.50 -24.09 -17.25
C VAL A 342 15.75 -24.83 -16.77
N ARG A 343 16.38 -25.61 -17.66
CA ARG A 343 17.68 -26.26 -17.41
C ARG A 343 18.75 -25.20 -17.15
N PRO A 344 19.66 -25.40 -16.18
CA PRO A 344 20.79 -24.50 -16.01
C PRO A 344 21.72 -24.62 -17.20
N LEU A 345 22.08 -23.49 -17.81
CA LEU A 345 23.18 -23.39 -18.75
C LEU A 345 24.49 -23.55 -17.96
N THR A 346 25.20 -24.64 -18.18
CA THR A 346 26.57 -24.85 -17.72
C THR A 346 27.47 -23.87 -18.49
N VAL A 347 28.15 -23.01 -17.78
CA VAL A 347 29.22 -22.17 -18.32
C VAL A 347 30.48 -23.02 -18.39
N ALA A 348 31.03 -23.14 -19.59
CA ALA A 348 32.39 -23.61 -19.81
C ALA A 348 33.35 -22.42 -19.70
#